data_744f12020a0adb2022649edefc5f6216
#
_entry.id   744f12020a0adb2022649edefc5f6216
#
_cell.length_a   1.000
_cell.length_b   1.000
_cell.length_c   1.000
_cell.angle_alpha   90.00
_cell.angle_beta   90.00
_cell.angle_gamma   90.00
#
_symmetry.space_group_name_H-M   'P 1'
#
loop_
_entity.id
_entity.type
_entity.pdbx_description
1 polymer ?
#
loop_
_entity_poly.entity_id
_entity_poly.type
_entity_poly.pdbx_seq_one_letter_code
_entity_poly.pdbx_strand_id
1 'polypeptide(L)'
;MQVNCPNCGEKVPAENINIQKMTAVCPACDTVFSFDLPEDKAKRRKVKQPANLSLRDDHEALQIAFRTNFRLEQNQSFLTSAVGAFSMTLVSVVMLGLPRMPFVLPLVFMLIAVALFYWLALIVVNQTHIQMDEDTIKVTRKPIPNPFNHGYEVPLAGVEAIKYEETALSKKEAYDTPRYQVWAETVDGGRRTIVNDVTEDYAVFIAQHLQERLQMDADRDVSRLEEDEHRSDDNAGLYEAAPTAQNKASR
;
A
#
# COMPACT_ATOMS: atom_id res chain seq x y z
N MET A 1 -24.47 3.58 22.85
CA MET A 1 -24.51 4.34 21.59
C MET A 1 -25.60 5.39 21.72
N GLN A 2 -25.34 6.65 21.44
CA GLN A 2 -26.32 7.72 21.52
C GLN A 2 -26.43 8.35 20.15
N VAL A 3 -27.63 8.31 19.55
CA VAL A 3 -27.93 8.91 18.25
C VAL A 3 -28.81 10.14 18.50
N ASN A 4 -28.39 11.30 18.02
CA ASN A 4 -29.16 12.54 18.11
C ASN A 4 -29.84 12.81 16.76
N CYS A 5 -31.05 13.30 16.79
CA CYS A 5 -31.79 13.68 15.60
C CYS A 5 -31.15 14.90 14.91
N PRO A 6 -30.82 14.85 13.61
CA PRO A 6 -30.22 15.98 12.91
C PRO A 6 -31.18 17.17 12.74
N ASN A 7 -32.50 16.95 12.86
CA ASN A 7 -33.50 17.98 12.69
C ASN A 7 -33.82 18.77 13.98
N CYS A 8 -33.96 18.07 15.12
CA CYS A 8 -34.37 18.70 16.39
C CYS A 8 -33.33 18.58 17.51
N GLY A 9 -32.24 17.84 17.31
CA GLY A 9 -31.20 17.61 18.29
C GLY A 9 -31.57 16.64 19.43
N GLU A 10 -32.81 16.14 19.49
CA GLU A 10 -33.30 15.25 20.55
C GLU A 10 -32.63 13.87 20.44
N LYS A 11 -32.43 13.24 21.61
CA LYS A 11 -31.85 11.90 21.68
C LYS A 11 -32.87 10.85 21.26
N VAL A 12 -32.49 10.00 20.31
CA VAL A 12 -33.33 8.91 19.84
C VAL A 12 -33.12 7.67 20.71
N PRO A 13 -34.18 7.13 21.32
CA PRO A 13 -34.11 5.93 22.13
C PRO A 13 -33.80 4.70 21.26
N ALA A 14 -33.14 3.70 21.86
CA ALA A 14 -32.67 2.51 21.16
C ALA A 14 -33.79 1.71 20.45
N GLU A 15 -35.02 1.80 20.94
CA GLU A 15 -36.20 1.15 20.38
C GLU A 15 -36.57 1.67 18.99
N ASN A 16 -36.23 2.93 18.71
CA ASN A 16 -36.53 3.62 17.45
C ASN A 16 -35.32 3.61 16.48
N ILE A 17 -34.28 2.79 16.77
CA ILE A 17 -33.08 2.65 15.96
C ILE A 17 -33.07 1.27 15.30
N ASN A 18 -33.08 1.25 13.96
CA ASN A 18 -32.90 0.01 13.21
C ASN A 18 -31.46 -0.10 12.72
N ILE A 19 -30.66 -0.89 13.44
CA ILE A 19 -29.22 -1.07 13.14
C ILE A 19 -29.02 -1.80 11.82
N GLN A 20 -29.92 -2.72 11.42
CA GLN A 20 -29.78 -3.47 10.16
C GLN A 20 -29.97 -2.59 8.92
N LYS A 21 -30.85 -1.59 9.03
CA LYS A 21 -31.14 -0.64 7.94
C LYS A 21 -30.39 0.69 8.09
N MET A 22 -29.60 0.85 9.17
CA MET A 22 -28.92 2.12 9.50
C MET A 22 -29.88 3.32 9.50
N THR A 23 -31.12 3.12 10.01
CA THR A 23 -32.14 4.17 10.06
C THR A 23 -32.66 4.34 11.47
N ALA A 24 -32.97 5.57 11.82
CA ALA A 24 -33.60 5.92 13.09
C ALA A 24 -34.82 6.81 12.85
N VAL A 25 -35.85 6.68 13.74
CA VAL A 25 -37.04 7.52 13.74
C VAL A 25 -37.02 8.35 15.01
N CYS A 26 -37.04 9.66 14.87
CA CYS A 26 -37.11 10.55 16.02
C CYS A 26 -38.53 10.62 16.60
N PRO A 27 -38.77 10.28 17.86
CA PRO A 27 -40.12 10.34 18.44
C PRO A 27 -40.60 11.78 18.70
N ALA A 28 -39.70 12.77 18.70
CA ALA A 28 -40.06 14.17 18.95
C ALA A 28 -40.52 14.92 17.69
N CYS A 29 -40.05 14.54 16.51
CA CYS A 29 -40.39 15.24 15.26
C CYS A 29 -40.73 14.30 14.09
N ASP A 30 -40.91 13.01 14.33
CA ASP A 30 -41.23 11.95 13.38
C ASP A 30 -40.31 11.87 12.14
N THR A 31 -39.13 12.52 12.20
CA THR A 31 -38.13 12.50 11.13
C THR A 31 -37.45 11.14 11.07
N VAL A 32 -37.50 10.50 9.89
CA VAL A 32 -36.74 9.30 9.57
C VAL A 32 -35.42 9.74 8.96
N PHE A 33 -34.32 9.32 9.53
CA PHE A 33 -32.96 9.66 9.03
C PHE A 33 -32.05 8.45 9.05
N SER A 34 -31.14 8.42 8.12
CA SER A 34 -30.03 7.46 8.14
C SER A 34 -28.91 7.99 9.06
N PHE A 35 -28.31 7.12 9.82
CA PHE A 35 -27.12 7.43 10.60
C PHE A 35 -26.03 6.44 10.24
N ASP A 36 -24.87 6.96 10.02
CA ASP A 36 -23.70 6.10 9.96
C ASP A 36 -23.35 5.74 11.41
N LEU A 37 -23.18 4.43 11.66
CA LEU A 37 -22.45 4.03 12.85
C LEU A 37 -21.13 4.80 12.78
N PRO A 38 -20.75 5.60 13.81
CA PRO A 38 -19.39 6.06 13.86
C PRO A 38 -18.60 4.78 13.64
N GLU A 39 -17.92 4.67 12.50
CA GLU A 39 -16.94 3.60 12.34
C GLU A 39 -16.20 3.65 13.66
N ASP A 40 -16.49 2.66 14.50
CA ASP A 40 -15.73 2.50 15.71
C ASP A 40 -14.34 2.69 15.17
N LYS A 41 -13.64 3.73 15.65
CA LYS A 41 -12.19 3.78 15.54
C LYS A 41 -11.81 2.51 16.25
N ALA A 42 -12.06 1.41 15.51
CA ALA A 42 -12.06 0.04 15.98
C ALA A 42 -10.70 -0.04 16.55
N LYS A 43 -10.61 0.02 17.89
CA LYS A 43 -9.39 0.16 18.68
C LYS A 43 -8.35 -0.54 17.87
N ARG A 44 -7.64 0.25 17.02
CA ARG A 44 -6.83 -0.25 15.90
C ARG A 44 -5.93 -1.25 16.59
N ARG A 45 -6.25 -2.52 16.40
CA ARG A 45 -5.55 -3.61 17.05
C ARG A 45 -4.13 -3.37 16.62
N LYS A 46 -3.25 -2.93 17.54
CA LYS A 46 -1.85 -2.72 17.18
C LYS A 46 -1.37 -4.05 16.66
N VAL A 47 -1.31 -4.15 15.33
CA VAL A 47 -0.87 -5.37 14.67
C VAL A 47 0.58 -5.52 15.03
N LYS A 48 0.92 -6.69 15.60
CA LYS A 48 2.30 -6.98 15.96
C LYS A 48 3.13 -6.97 14.69
N GLN A 49 4.23 -6.24 14.71
CA GLN A 49 5.17 -6.21 13.58
C GLN A 49 5.60 -7.63 13.21
N PRO A 50 5.39 -8.06 11.95
CA PRO A 50 5.82 -9.37 11.49
C PRO A 50 7.35 -9.52 11.58
N ALA A 51 7.81 -10.78 11.77
CA ALA A 51 9.22 -11.09 11.71
C ALA A 51 9.78 -10.73 10.31
N ASN A 52 11.00 -10.21 10.24
CA ASN A 52 11.67 -9.81 8.99
C ASN A 52 11.02 -8.63 8.24
N LEU A 53 10.23 -7.80 8.93
CA LEU A 53 9.74 -6.54 8.42
C LEU A 53 10.45 -5.41 9.18
N SER A 54 11.02 -4.45 8.46
CA SER A 54 11.54 -3.21 9.00
C SER A 54 10.65 -2.06 8.57
N LEU A 55 10.23 -1.27 9.55
CA LEU A 55 9.47 -0.05 9.35
C LEU A 55 10.37 1.13 9.72
N ARG A 56 10.47 2.09 8.85
CA ARG A 56 11.11 3.37 9.09
C ARG A 56 10.15 4.46 8.66
N ASP A 57 9.72 5.24 9.60
CA ASP A 57 8.83 6.37 9.39
C ASP A 57 9.65 7.64 9.63
N ASP A 58 10.08 8.26 8.55
CA ASP A 58 10.68 9.58 8.56
C ASP A 58 9.58 10.59 8.17
N HIS A 59 9.68 11.83 8.64
CA HIS A 59 8.64 12.86 8.37
C HIS A 59 8.36 13.06 6.87
N GLU A 60 9.33 12.78 6.01
CA GLU A 60 9.23 12.93 4.55
C GLU A 60 8.70 11.69 3.84
N ALA A 61 9.05 10.49 4.33
CA ALA A 61 8.69 9.24 3.66
C ALA A 61 8.51 8.08 4.64
N LEU A 62 7.49 7.27 4.40
CA LEU A 62 7.30 5.99 5.06
C LEU A 62 8.00 4.90 4.26
N GLN A 63 8.94 4.19 4.90
CA GLN A 63 9.67 3.09 4.28
C GLN A 63 9.35 1.77 4.99
N ILE A 64 8.83 0.81 4.24
CA ILE A 64 8.56 -0.54 4.70
C ILE A 64 9.44 -1.47 3.88
N ALA A 65 10.37 -2.18 4.53
CA ALA A 65 11.15 -3.20 3.87
C ALA A 65 10.87 -4.55 4.53
N PHE A 66 10.55 -5.54 3.72
CA PHE A 66 10.25 -6.87 4.20
C PHE A 66 10.76 -7.93 3.24
N ARG A 67 11.05 -9.08 3.83
CA ARG A 67 11.38 -10.29 3.10
C ARG A 67 10.21 -11.24 3.29
N THR A 68 9.58 -11.63 2.20
CA THR A 68 8.58 -12.70 2.25
C THR A 68 9.25 -13.95 2.79
N ASN A 69 8.65 -14.55 3.82
CA ASN A 69 9.19 -15.78 4.41
C ASN A 69 9.25 -16.83 3.31
N PHE A 70 10.49 -17.10 2.88
CA PHE A 70 10.76 -18.12 1.90
C PHE A 70 10.56 -19.49 2.58
N ARG A 71 9.42 -20.13 2.36
CA ARG A 71 9.18 -21.51 2.73
C ARG A 71 9.48 -22.39 1.53
N LEU A 72 10.51 -23.22 1.64
CA LEU A 72 10.91 -24.19 0.61
C LEU A 72 9.74 -25.07 0.18
N GLU A 73 8.88 -25.46 1.10
CA GLU A 73 7.74 -26.34 0.87
C GLU A 73 6.66 -25.72 -0.03
N GLN A 74 6.52 -24.40 -0.01
CA GLN A 74 5.48 -23.69 -0.79
C GLN A 74 5.99 -23.15 -2.14
N ASN A 75 7.30 -23.15 -2.36
CA ASN A 75 7.87 -22.59 -3.58
C ASN A 75 8.35 -23.67 -4.53
N GLN A 76 7.40 -24.39 -5.13
CA GLN A 76 7.69 -25.44 -6.10
C GLN A 76 8.56 -24.93 -7.25
N SER A 77 8.36 -23.66 -7.68
CA SER A 77 9.18 -23.02 -8.69
C SER A 77 10.64 -22.88 -8.28
N PHE A 78 10.92 -22.64 -7.00
CA PHE A 78 12.29 -22.59 -6.49
C PHE A 78 12.94 -23.98 -6.53
N LEU A 79 12.25 -24.99 -6.06
CA LEU A 79 12.78 -26.36 -6.05
C LEU A 79 13.07 -26.87 -7.46
N THR A 80 12.14 -26.66 -8.39
CA THR A 80 12.33 -27.05 -9.80
C THR A 80 13.49 -26.28 -10.45
N SER A 81 13.62 -24.98 -10.17
CA SER A 81 14.74 -24.17 -10.67
C SER A 81 16.09 -24.59 -10.08
N ALA A 82 16.12 -24.94 -8.79
CA ALA A 82 17.33 -25.42 -8.12
C ALA A 82 17.79 -26.77 -8.72
N VAL A 83 16.87 -27.72 -8.84
CA VAL A 83 17.15 -29.03 -9.45
C VAL A 83 17.60 -28.84 -10.91
N GLY A 84 16.93 -27.97 -11.67
CA GLY A 84 17.30 -27.63 -13.03
C GLY A 84 18.72 -27.07 -13.14
N ALA A 85 19.06 -26.09 -12.28
CA ALA A 85 20.40 -25.48 -12.27
C ALA A 85 21.52 -26.51 -11.98
N PHE A 86 21.31 -27.36 -10.98
CA PHE A 86 22.23 -28.43 -10.66
C PHE A 86 22.38 -29.44 -11.80
N SER A 87 21.26 -29.87 -12.39
CA SER A 87 21.25 -30.83 -13.50
C SER A 87 21.98 -30.26 -14.71
N MET A 88 21.75 -29.02 -15.09
CA MET A 88 22.41 -28.35 -16.22
C MET A 88 23.91 -28.17 -15.97
N THR A 89 24.30 -27.85 -14.75
CA THR A 89 25.71 -27.78 -14.38
C THR A 89 26.39 -29.15 -14.50
N LEU A 90 25.78 -30.21 -13.99
CA LEU A 90 26.31 -31.57 -14.08
C LEU A 90 26.47 -32.02 -15.53
N VAL A 91 25.44 -31.81 -16.36
CA VAL A 91 25.48 -32.14 -17.79
C VAL A 91 26.61 -31.39 -18.50
N SER A 92 26.76 -30.10 -18.20
CA SER A 92 27.85 -29.28 -18.77
C SER A 92 29.23 -29.85 -18.43
N VAL A 93 29.47 -30.20 -17.16
CA VAL A 93 30.74 -30.74 -16.68
C VAL A 93 31.03 -32.10 -17.32
N VAL A 94 30.04 -32.98 -17.39
CA VAL A 94 30.18 -34.31 -18.04
C VAL A 94 30.52 -34.17 -19.54
N MET A 95 29.82 -33.26 -20.25
CA MET A 95 30.07 -33.01 -21.66
C MET A 95 31.48 -32.45 -21.92
N LEU A 96 32.03 -31.63 -21.03
CA LEU A 96 33.40 -31.12 -21.15
C LEU A 96 34.46 -32.25 -21.07
N GLY A 97 34.14 -33.35 -20.36
CA GLY A 97 35.01 -34.52 -20.23
C GLY A 97 34.95 -35.49 -21.41
N LEU A 98 33.99 -35.33 -22.35
CA LEU A 98 33.82 -36.25 -23.46
C LEU A 98 34.72 -35.81 -24.64
N PRO A 99 35.63 -36.72 -25.13
CA PRO A 99 36.42 -36.44 -26.31
C PRO A 99 35.52 -36.39 -27.56
N ARG A 100 35.71 -35.37 -28.40
CA ARG A 100 34.97 -35.12 -29.68
C ARG A 100 33.66 -34.37 -29.57
N MET A 101 33.24 -33.89 -28.38
CA MET A 101 32.08 -33.01 -28.26
C MET A 101 32.41 -31.57 -28.71
N PRO A 102 31.54 -30.92 -29.50
CA PRO A 102 31.74 -29.53 -29.84
C PRO A 102 31.61 -28.65 -28.58
N PHE A 103 32.61 -27.82 -28.32
CA PHE A 103 32.72 -26.96 -27.14
C PHE A 103 31.49 -26.04 -26.96
N VAL A 104 30.78 -25.72 -28.02
CA VAL A 104 29.59 -24.86 -27.99
C VAL A 104 28.48 -25.45 -27.12
N LEU A 105 28.28 -26.76 -27.17
CA LEU A 105 27.17 -27.41 -26.45
C LEU A 105 27.28 -27.31 -24.91
N PRO A 106 28.39 -27.71 -24.27
CA PRO A 106 28.58 -27.53 -22.84
C PRO A 106 28.57 -26.05 -22.44
N LEU A 107 29.02 -25.13 -23.27
CA LEU A 107 28.95 -23.69 -23.02
C LEU A 107 27.48 -23.21 -22.91
N VAL A 108 26.60 -23.67 -23.80
CA VAL A 108 25.17 -23.33 -23.77
C VAL A 108 24.51 -23.83 -22.46
N PHE A 109 24.79 -25.08 -22.05
CA PHE A 109 24.26 -25.60 -20.79
C PHE A 109 24.78 -24.84 -19.56
N MET A 110 26.05 -24.42 -19.60
CA MET A 110 26.64 -23.60 -18.54
C MET A 110 25.98 -22.23 -18.44
N LEU A 111 25.68 -21.57 -19.56
CA LEU A 111 24.97 -20.29 -19.57
C LEU A 111 23.55 -20.42 -19.02
N ILE A 112 22.85 -21.50 -19.37
CA ILE A 112 21.51 -21.78 -18.80
C ILE A 112 21.61 -21.99 -17.28
N ALA A 113 22.60 -22.74 -16.81
CA ALA A 113 22.81 -22.97 -15.39
C ALA A 113 23.08 -21.64 -14.64
N VAL A 114 23.94 -20.78 -15.17
CA VAL A 114 24.22 -19.44 -14.60
C VAL A 114 22.95 -18.59 -14.54
N ALA A 115 22.13 -18.59 -15.59
CA ALA A 115 20.86 -17.87 -15.61
C ALA A 115 19.88 -18.39 -14.53
N LEU A 116 19.80 -19.71 -14.34
CA LEU A 116 18.99 -20.32 -13.28
C LEU A 116 19.51 -19.99 -11.88
N PHE A 117 20.84 -20.03 -11.64
CA PHE A 117 21.43 -19.62 -10.36
C PHE A 117 21.18 -18.14 -10.08
N TYR A 118 21.27 -17.27 -11.09
CA TYR A 118 20.93 -15.86 -10.95
C TYR A 118 19.46 -15.69 -10.55
N TRP A 119 18.56 -16.43 -11.19
CA TRP A 119 17.14 -16.43 -10.85
C TRP A 119 16.87 -16.88 -9.41
N LEU A 120 17.55 -17.94 -8.97
CA LEU A 120 17.48 -18.41 -7.57
C LEU A 120 17.98 -17.33 -6.60
N ALA A 121 19.08 -16.66 -6.91
CA ALA A 121 19.63 -15.58 -6.10
C ALA A 121 18.62 -14.41 -5.98
N LEU A 122 17.92 -14.06 -7.07
CA LEU A 122 16.86 -13.05 -7.05
C LEU A 122 15.75 -13.41 -6.06
N ILE A 123 15.33 -14.67 -6.02
CA ILE A 123 14.24 -15.13 -5.13
C ILE A 123 14.70 -15.11 -3.67
N VAL A 124 15.93 -15.56 -3.40
CA VAL A 124 16.41 -15.76 -2.02
C VAL A 124 16.92 -14.47 -1.37
N VAL A 125 17.59 -13.60 -2.15
CA VAL A 125 18.31 -12.44 -1.59
C VAL A 125 17.46 -11.18 -1.59
N ASN A 126 16.58 -11.01 -2.59
CA ASN A 126 15.82 -9.78 -2.73
C ASN A 126 14.77 -9.58 -1.63
N GLN A 127 14.67 -8.33 -1.22
CA GLN A 127 13.66 -7.82 -0.30
C GLN A 127 12.76 -6.84 -1.06
N THR A 128 11.50 -6.81 -0.69
CA THR A 128 10.55 -5.82 -1.21
C THR A 128 10.64 -4.57 -0.33
N HIS A 129 10.88 -3.44 -0.97
CA HIS A 129 10.90 -2.13 -0.35
C HIS A 129 9.70 -1.34 -0.88
N ILE A 130 8.85 -0.91 0.02
CA ILE A 130 7.74 0.02 -0.24
C ILE A 130 8.18 1.35 0.34
N GLN A 131 8.18 2.38 -0.47
CA GLN A 131 8.43 3.75 -0.06
C GLN A 131 7.22 4.57 -0.45
N MET A 132 6.60 5.21 0.52
CA MET A 132 5.48 6.12 0.32
C MET A 132 5.96 7.53 0.58
N ASP A 133 5.99 8.32 -0.48
CA ASP A 133 6.23 9.75 -0.48
C ASP A 133 4.87 10.49 -0.54
N GLU A 134 4.84 11.82 -0.50
CA GLU A 134 3.59 12.61 -0.55
C GLU A 134 2.74 12.33 -1.81
N ASP A 135 3.36 12.07 -2.95
CA ASP A 135 2.68 11.91 -4.24
C ASP A 135 2.57 10.47 -4.73
N THR A 136 3.47 9.58 -4.28
CA THR A 136 3.62 8.24 -4.88
C THR A 136 4.01 7.17 -3.89
N ILE A 137 3.52 5.95 -4.16
CA ILE A 137 4.01 4.73 -3.52
C ILE A 137 4.93 4.01 -4.51
N LYS A 138 6.22 3.90 -4.17
CA LYS A 138 7.23 3.20 -4.95
C LYS A 138 7.47 1.81 -4.37
N VAL A 139 7.33 0.80 -5.21
CA VAL A 139 7.60 -0.59 -4.81
C VAL A 139 8.81 -1.08 -5.60
N THR A 140 9.90 -1.36 -4.91
CA THR A 140 11.16 -1.82 -5.52
C THR A 140 11.64 -3.09 -4.85
N ARG A 141 12.43 -3.88 -5.59
CA ARG A 141 13.09 -5.08 -5.07
C ARG A 141 14.60 -4.88 -5.11
N LYS A 142 15.24 -5.01 -3.98
CA LYS A 142 16.69 -4.83 -3.79
C LYS A 142 17.26 -5.96 -2.94
N PRO A 143 18.58 -6.27 -2.95
CA PRO A 143 19.66 -5.52 -3.62
C PRO A 143 19.93 -5.93 -5.07
N ILE A 144 19.54 -7.14 -5.52
CA ILE A 144 19.89 -7.63 -6.85
C ILE A 144 18.91 -7.05 -7.88
N PRO A 145 19.39 -6.34 -8.93
CA PRO A 145 18.52 -5.82 -9.96
C PRO A 145 17.81 -6.96 -10.70
N ASN A 146 16.50 -6.85 -10.87
CA ASN A 146 15.73 -7.80 -11.66
C ASN A 146 15.55 -7.22 -13.06
N PRO A 147 16.12 -7.84 -14.13
CA PRO A 147 16.01 -7.33 -15.49
C PRO A 147 14.59 -7.32 -16.04
N PHE A 148 13.69 -8.10 -15.44
CA PHE A 148 12.29 -8.23 -15.88
C PHE A 148 11.32 -7.41 -15.01
N ASN A 149 11.76 -6.89 -13.86
CA ASN A 149 10.90 -6.14 -12.95
C ASN A 149 11.71 -5.06 -12.22
N HIS A 150 11.65 -3.86 -12.74
CA HIS A 150 12.39 -2.70 -12.20
C HIS A 150 11.67 -2.01 -11.03
N GLY A 151 10.56 -2.59 -10.57
CA GLY A 151 9.66 -1.95 -9.62
C GLY A 151 8.54 -1.18 -10.35
N TYR A 152 7.64 -0.64 -9.59
CA TYR A 152 6.53 0.17 -10.11
C TYR A 152 6.18 1.27 -9.12
N GLU A 153 5.53 2.29 -9.66
CA GLU A 153 5.07 3.44 -8.90
C GLU A 153 3.55 3.52 -8.99
N VAL A 154 2.92 3.73 -7.85
CA VAL A 154 1.47 3.94 -7.75
C VAL A 154 1.26 5.40 -7.34
N PRO A 155 0.72 6.26 -8.21
CA PRO A 155 0.43 7.63 -7.82
C PRO A 155 -0.69 7.65 -6.78
N LEU A 156 -0.53 8.50 -5.75
CA LEU A 156 -1.51 8.68 -4.67
C LEU A 156 -2.67 9.59 -5.08
N ALA A 157 -2.51 10.34 -6.16
CA ALA A 157 -3.58 11.19 -6.69
C ALA A 157 -4.86 10.38 -6.93
N GLY A 158 -5.94 10.76 -6.23
CA GLY A 158 -7.24 10.10 -6.31
C GLY A 158 -7.34 8.76 -5.57
N VAL A 159 -6.39 8.43 -4.69
CA VAL A 159 -6.49 7.27 -3.79
C VAL A 159 -7.36 7.65 -2.60
N GLU A 160 -8.45 6.90 -2.39
CA GLU A 160 -9.39 7.09 -1.28
C GLU A 160 -9.02 6.21 -0.08
N ALA A 161 -8.67 4.96 -0.34
CA ALA A 161 -8.40 4.00 0.70
C ALA A 161 -7.37 2.94 0.28
N ILE A 162 -6.65 2.39 1.27
CA ILE A 162 -5.76 1.25 1.08
C ILE A 162 -6.40 0.05 1.77
N LYS A 163 -6.62 -1.00 0.98
CA LYS A 163 -7.31 -2.22 1.40
C LYS A 163 -6.46 -3.45 1.14
N TYR A 164 -6.81 -4.55 1.78
CA TYR A 164 -6.22 -5.85 1.50
C TYR A 164 -7.32 -6.90 1.32
N GLU A 165 -7.06 -7.89 0.47
CA GLU A 165 -7.98 -8.99 0.24
C GLU A 165 -7.21 -10.28 -0.07
N GLU A 166 -7.85 -11.42 0.12
CA GLU A 166 -7.26 -12.71 -0.27
C GLU A 166 -7.18 -12.82 -1.79
N THR A 167 -6.02 -13.23 -2.29
CA THR A 167 -5.77 -13.35 -3.73
C THR A 167 -6.66 -14.43 -4.36
N ALA A 168 -7.21 -14.16 -5.53
CA ALA A 168 -8.08 -15.08 -6.25
C ALA A 168 -7.41 -16.46 -6.53
N LEU A 169 -6.09 -16.47 -6.74
CA LEU A 169 -5.30 -17.70 -6.90
C LEU A 169 -5.29 -18.53 -5.61
N SER A 170 -5.11 -17.88 -4.45
CA SER A 170 -5.16 -18.56 -3.14
C SER A 170 -6.50 -19.22 -2.91
N LYS A 171 -7.60 -18.54 -3.22
CA LYS A 171 -8.96 -19.10 -3.11
C LYS A 171 -9.19 -20.30 -4.03
N LYS A 172 -8.58 -20.29 -5.23
CA LYS A 172 -8.79 -21.33 -6.24
C LYS A 172 -7.92 -22.57 -6.02
N GLU A 173 -6.68 -22.39 -5.56
CA GLU A 173 -5.69 -23.46 -5.46
C GLU A 173 -5.63 -24.08 -4.06
N ALA A 174 -6.47 -23.64 -3.11
CA ALA A 174 -6.54 -24.16 -1.73
C ALA A 174 -5.14 -24.33 -1.09
N TYR A 175 -4.34 -23.26 -1.14
CA TYR A 175 -3.05 -23.24 -0.45
C TYR A 175 -3.24 -23.49 1.05
N ASP A 176 -2.33 -24.23 1.67
CA ASP A 176 -2.31 -24.44 3.13
C ASP A 176 -2.29 -23.12 3.92
N THR A 177 -1.74 -22.07 3.31
CA THR A 177 -1.73 -20.71 3.88
C THR A 177 -2.31 -19.73 2.88
N PRO A 178 -3.39 -19.00 3.23
CA PRO A 178 -4.00 -18.01 2.35
C PRO A 178 -3.01 -16.90 2.00
N ARG A 179 -3.10 -16.42 0.76
CA ARG A 179 -2.28 -15.34 0.23
C ARG A 179 -3.12 -14.11 -0.01
N TYR A 180 -2.55 -12.97 0.32
CA TYR A 180 -3.22 -11.69 0.30
C TYR A 180 -2.53 -10.72 -0.65
N GLN A 181 -3.32 -9.80 -1.17
CA GLN A 181 -2.85 -8.64 -1.91
C GLN A 181 -3.26 -7.36 -1.20
N VAL A 182 -2.39 -6.36 -1.25
CA VAL A 182 -2.67 -5.00 -0.79
C VAL A 182 -2.84 -4.11 -2.01
N TRP A 183 -3.89 -3.33 -2.05
CA TRP A 183 -4.24 -2.47 -3.18
C TRP A 183 -4.80 -1.13 -2.72
N ALA A 184 -4.61 -0.11 -3.56
CA ALA A 184 -5.16 1.21 -3.37
C ALA A 184 -6.46 1.33 -4.17
N GLU A 185 -7.52 1.80 -3.52
CA GLU A 185 -8.80 2.14 -4.14
C GLU A 185 -8.77 3.61 -4.56
N THR A 186 -9.13 3.86 -5.81
CA THR A 186 -9.23 5.22 -6.33
C THR A 186 -10.67 5.70 -6.33
N VAL A 187 -10.89 7.03 -6.27
CA VAL A 187 -12.22 7.68 -6.30
C VAL A 187 -13.07 7.20 -7.49
N ASP A 188 -12.44 6.86 -8.61
CA ASP A 188 -13.11 6.32 -9.79
C ASP A 188 -13.52 4.84 -9.65
N GLY A 189 -13.34 4.24 -8.49
CA GLY A 189 -13.58 2.81 -8.24
C GLY A 189 -12.51 1.89 -8.84
N GLY A 190 -11.41 2.45 -9.33
CA GLY A 190 -10.27 1.68 -9.84
C GLY A 190 -9.47 1.03 -8.71
N ARG A 191 -8.74 -0.04 -9.03
CA ARG A 191 -7.85 -0.75 -8.11
C ARG A 191 -6.43 -0.74 -8.61
N ARG A 192 -5.49 -0.30 -7.76
CA ARG A 192 -4.06 -0.31 -8.07
C ARG A 192 -3.35 -1.19 -7.06
N THR A 193 -2.83 -2.33 -7.50
CA THR A 193 -2.12 -3.26 -6.62
C THR A 193 -0.81 -2.66 -6.14
N ILE A 194 -0.60 -2.65 -4.82
CA ILE A 194 0.64 -2.19 -4.17
C ILE A 194 1.56 -3.39 -3.91
N VAL A 195 1.03 -4.46 -3.31
CA VAL A 195 1.79 -5.68 -3.04
C VAL A 195 0.90 -6.88 -3.27
N ASN A 196 1.48 -7.92 -3.83
CA ASN A 196 0.80 -9.18 -4.08
C ASN A 196 1.55 -10.34 -3.42
N ASP A 197 0.84 -11.44 -3.15
CA ASP A 197 1.41 -12.70 -2.65
C ASP A 197 2.10 -12.58 -1.29
N VAL A 198 1.47 -11.92 -0.33
CA VAL A 198 1.92 -11.82 1.06
C VAL A 198 1.01 -12.62 2.00
N THR A 199 1.50 -12.98 3.19
CA THR A 199 0.65 -13.58 4.22
C THR A 199 -0.22 -12.52 4.89
N GLU A 200 -1.28 -12.95 5.59
CA GLU A 200 -2.25 -12.08 6.25
C GLU A 200 -1.57 -11.05 7.17
N ASP A 201 -0.65 -11.50 8.03
CA ASP A 201 0.05 -10.63 8.97
C ASP A 201 0.78 -9.45 8.28
N TYR A 202 1.41 -9.72 7.12
CA TYR A 202 2.08 -8.69 6.33
C TYR A 202 1.08 -7.79 5.63
N ALA A 203 0.00 -8.35 5.05
CA ALA A 203 -1.01 -7.58 4.35
C ALA A 203 -1.71 -6.59 5.27
N VAL A 204 -2.14 -7.06 6.45
CA VAL A 204 -2.80 -6.23 7.47
C VAL A 204 -1.86 -5.13 7.95
N PHE A 205 -0.60 -5.47 8.28
CA PHE A 205 0.37 -4.52 8.78
C PHE A 205 0.68 -3.43 7.74
N ILE A 206 0.95 -3.83 6.50
CA ILE A 206 1.27 -2.90 5.40
C ILE A 206 0.07 -1.99 5.11
N ALA A 207 -1.13 -2.56 4.94
CA ALA A 207 -2.33 -1.79 4.65
C ALA A 207 -2.64 -0.78 5.76
N GLN A 208 -2.50 -1.17 7.03
CA GLN A 208 -2.75 -0.28 8.15
C GLN A 208 -1.79 0.90 8.17
N HIS A 209 -0.48 0.68 8.04
CA HIS A 209 0.50 1.77 8.11
C HIS A 209 0.45 2.69 6.89
N LEU A 210 0.21 2.15 5.69
CA LEU A 210 0.01 2.97 4.51
C LEU A 210 -1.28 3.80 4.61
N GLN A 211 -2.36 3.23 5.16
CA GLN A 211 -3.62 3.96 5.38
C GLN A 211 -3.47 5.05 6.44
N GLU A 212 -2.74 4.78 7.54
CA GLU A 212 -2.44 5.77 8.56
C GLU A 212 -1.65 6.96 7.99
N ARG A 213 -0.66 6.67 7.17
CA ARG A 213 0.15 7.71 6.52
C ARG A 213 -0.68 8.55 5.54
N LEU A 214 -1.51 7.90 4.71
CA LEU A 214 -2.42 8.58 3.78
C LEU A 214 -3.35 9.57 4.51
N GLN A 215 -3.88 9.18 5.67
CA GLN A 215 -4.74 10.05 6.47
C GLN A 215 -3.96 11.22 7.10
N MET A 216 -2.74 10.99 7.60
CA MET A 216 -1.89 12.05 8.14
C MET A 216 -1.50 13.10 7.09
N ASP A 217 -1.22 12.66 5.88
CA ASP A 217 -0.85 13.56 4.80
C ASP A 217 -2.08 14.37 4.34
N ALA A 218 -3.26 13.77 4.26
CA ALA A 218 -4.52 14.47 3.97
C ALA A 218 -4.86 15.53 5.03
N ASP A 219 -4.73 15.19 6.33
CA ASP A 219 -4.96 16.14 7.42
C ASP A 219 -3.95 17.31 7.39
N ARG A 220 -2.70 17.04 6.99
CA ARG A 220 -1.66 18.07 6.85
C ARG A 220 -1.97 19.04 5.70
N ASP A 221 -2.45 18.53 4.58
CA ASP A 221 -2.81 19.36 3.44
C ASP A 221 -3.98 20.27 3.75
N VAL A 222 -5.00 19.78 4.46
CA VAL A 222 -6.11 20.62 4.94
C VAL A 222 -5.61 21.73 5.86
N SER A 223 -4.74 21.43 6.81
CA SER A 223 -4.17 22.43 7.73
C SER A 223 -3.35 23.49 7.00
N ARG A 224 -2.58 23.12 5.97
CA ARG A 224 -1.83 24.09 5.12
C ARG A 224 -2.77 25.03 4.36
N LEU A 225 -3.85 24.51 3.80
CA LEU A 225 -4.83 25.33 3.08
C LEU A 225 -5.52 26.32 4.00
N GLU A 226 -5.86 25.93 5.23
CA GLU A 226 -6.44 26.84 6.24
C GLU A 226 -5.46 27.96 6.66
N GLU A 227 -4.17 27.61 6.82
CA GLU A 227 -3.13 28.63 7.13
C GLU A 227 -2.92 29.62 5.99
N ASP A 228 -2.93 29.16 4.74
CA ASP A 228 -2.76 30.01 3.56
C ASP A 228 -3.98 30.92 3.35
N GLU A 229 -5.20 30.42 3.60
CA GLU A 229 -6.42 31.23 3.56
C GLU A 229 -6.38 32.34 4.61
N HIS A 230 -6.02 32.03 5.85
CA HIS A 230 -5.91 32.99 6.93
C HIS A 230 -4.83 34.06 6.66
N ARG A 231 -3.70 33.67 6.07
CA ARG A 231 -2.62 34.57 5.68
C ARG A 231 -3.01 35.50 4.52
N SER A 232 -3.86 35.04 3.62
CA SER A 232 -4.36 35.87 2.51
C SER A 232 -5.30 36.95 3.01
N ASP A 233 -6.14 36.65 4.00
CA ASP A 233 -7.07 37.60 4.62
C ASP A 233 -6.33 38.69 5.41
N ASP A 234 -5.28 38.32 6.15
CA ASP A 234 -4.44 39.29 6.86
C ASP A 234 -3.72 40.25 5.92
N ASN A 235 -3.29 39.78 4.74
CA ASN A 235 -2.67 40.63 3.74
C ASN A 235 -3.67 41.56 2.99
N ALA A 236 -4.90 41.08 2.80
CA ALA A 236 -5.95 41.91 2.16
C ALA A 236 -6.29 43.13 3.02
N GLY A 237 -6.31 42.98 4.35
CA GLY A 237 -6.53 44.07 5.29
C GLY A 237 -5.43 45.17 5.28
N LEU A 238 -4.20 44.83 4.88
CA LEU A 238 -3.08 45.74 4.82
C LEU A 238 -3.11 46.73 3.59
N TYR A 239 -3.77 46.30 2.50
CA TYR A 239 -3.88 47.11 1.29
C TYR A 239 -5.04 48.13 1.32
N GLU A 240 -6.04 47.95 2.18
CA GLU A 240 -7.15 48.90 2.34
C GLU A 240 -6.79 50.15 3.15
N ALA A 241 -5.68 50.16 3.86
CA ALA A 241 -5.26 51.26 4.74
C ALA A 241 -4.32 52.31 4.11
N ALA A 242 -4.14 52.34 2.78
CA ALA A 242 -3.36 53.38 2.13
C ALA A 242 -4.17 54.71 2.07
N PRO A 243 -3.78 55.77 2.75
CA PRO A 243 -4.52 57.02 2.73
C PRO A 243 -4.40 57.65 1.34
N THR A 244 -5.53 57.89 0.71
CA THR A 244 -5.66 58.70 -0.52
C THR A 244 -5.00 60.06 -0.28
N ALA A 245 -3.79 60.24 -0.80
CA ALA A 245 -3.12 61.55 -0.80
C ALA A 245 -3.97 62.52 -1.63
N GLN A 246 -4.72 63.35 -0.94
CA GLN A 246 -5.42 64.46 -1.54
C GLN A 246 -4.41 65.41 -2.19
N ASN A 247 -4.39 65.37 -3.52
CA ASN A 247 -3.63 66.27 -4.36
C ASN A 247 -4.27 67.66 -4.26
N LYS A 248 -3.76 68.51 -3.34
CA LYS A 248 -4.09 69.92 -3.23
C LYS A 248 -3.26 70.67 -4.26
N ALA A 249 -3.77 70.70 -5.49
CA ALA A 249 -3.34 71.72 -6.46
C ALA A 249 -4.00 73.07 -6.09
N SER A 250 -3.21 74.03 -5.68
CA SER A 250 -3.63 75.47 -5.63
C SER A 250 -2.50 76.35 -6.11
N ARG A 251 -2.78 76.96 -7.22
CA ARG A 251 -2.28 78.27 -7.73
C ARG A 251 -0.80 78.40 -8.09
#